data_6283405eca11fab8244722f6af0c6ca0
#
_entry.id   6283405eca11fab8244722f6af0c6ca0
#
_cell.length_a   1.000
_cell.length_b   1.000
_cell.length_c   1.000
_cell.angle_alpha   90.00
_cell.angle_beta   90.00
_cell.angle_gamma   90.00
#
_symmetry.space_group_name_H-M   'P 1'
#
loop_
_entity.id
_entity.type
_entity.pdbx_description
1 polymer ?
#
loop_
_entity_poly.entity_id
_entity_poly.type
_entity_poly.pdbx_seq_one_letter_code
_entity_poly.pdbx_strand_id
1 'polypeptide(L)'
;MQIANTLPELIGNTPLLRLERFAPGAGVLAKLESFNPLSSAKDRAGLYMILDAEERGLLQPGAVIVEPTSGNTGVALAYIGRQRGYRVVLTMPETMSQERRSLLAALGAELVLTEGARGMGGAIERAKELLESTPGAWMPDQFNNPANARAHYETTGPELWRDTDGGVDVLVAGVGSGGTITGVGEYLKSKNPNVKIVAVEPAGSPVLSGGKPGPHKVQGIGAGFVPQVLNTSVYDEIIPVENEDAFQTGRRIGSTEGVLVGISSGAAAWAALQLAKRPENEGKTIVALLPVTGDEAYAAARELARTEGVLAGVSSGAAAHAARILAQRPDMRGKTIAVVLPDTGERYLSTGLFA
;
A
#
# COMPACT_ATOMS: atom_id res chain seq x y z
N MET A 1 5.30 -28.70 9.33
CA MET A 1 4.01 -27.95 9.20
C MET A 1 4.31 -26.52 9.67
N GLN A 2 4.17 -25.54 8.81
CA GLN A 2 4.33 -24.12 9.21
C GLN A 2 2.96 -23.59 9.63
N ILE A 3 2.76 -23.42 10.92
CA ILE A 3 1.54 -22.85 11.50
C ILE A 3 1.97 -21.55 12.16
N ALA A 4 1.44 -20.42 11.68
CA ALA A 4 1.64 -19.12 12.31
C ALA A 4 0.80 -19.06 13.60
N ASN A 5 1.39 -18.58 14.69
CA ASN A 5 0.68 -18.37 15.95
C ASN A 5 -0.04 -17.00 15.98
N THR A 6 0.47 -16.08 15.19
CA THR A 6 -0.04 -14.70 15.13
C THR A 6 -0.06 -14.21 13.68
N LEU A 7 -0.97 -13.31 13.36
CA LEU A 7 -1.10 -12.78 12.00
C LEU A 7 0.15 -11.99 11.53
N PRO A 8 0.87 -11.21 12.37
CA PRO A 8 2.14 -10.57 11.99
C PRO A 8 3.23 -11.54 11.50
N GLU A 9 3.21 -12.81 11.92
CA GLU A 9 4.16 -13.82 11.41
C GLU A 9 3.95 -14.16 9.93
N LEU A 10 2.81 -13.77 9.36
CA LEU A 10 2.47 -13.94 7.95
C LEU A 10 2.86 -12.72 7.10
N ILE A 11 3.39 -11.65 7.70
CA ILE A 11 3.82 -10.47 6.98
C ILE A 11 5.07 -10.80 6.15
N GLY A 12 5.04 -10.41 4.89
CA GLY A 12 6.12 -10.68 3.95
C GLY A 12 5.88 -11.90 3.07
N ASN A 13 6.91 -12.34 2.38
CA ASN A 13 6.87 -13.42 1.40
C ASN A 13 5.73 -13.24 0.37
N THR A 14 5.48 -12.01 -0.01
CA THR A 14 4.46 -11.65 -0.99
C THR A 14 4.87 -12.11 -2.39
N PRO A 15 3.94 -12.54 -3.25
CA PRO A 15 4.29 -13.09 -4.55
C PRO A 15 4.74 -12.04 -5.56
N LEU A 16 5.52 -12.50 -6.55
CA LEU A 16 5.74 -11.83 -7.80
C LEU A 16 4.79 -12.36 -8.87
N LEU A 17 4.15 -11.47 -9.61
CA LEU A 17 3.30 -11.79 -10.74
C LEU A 17 3.90 -11.21 -12.02
N ARG A 18 4.04 -12.04 -13.07
CA ARG A 18 4.38 -11.55 -14.40
C ARG A 18 3.15 -10.92 -15.05
N LEU A 19 3.26 -9.65 -15.43
CA LEU A 19 2.18 -8.89 -16.06
C LEU A 19 2.17 -9.11 -17.58
N GLU A 20 2.03 -10.35 -18.03
CA GLU A 20 2.20 -10.72 -19.43
C GLU A 20 1.09 -10.19 -20.34
N ARG A 21 -0.14 -10.09 -19.85
CA ARG A 21 -1.27 -9.55 -20.63
C ARG A 21 -1.30 -8.03 -20.64
N PHE A 22 -0.82 -7.44 -19.56
CA PHE A 22 -0.69 -5.98 -19.43
C PHE A 22 0.47 -5.44 -20.26
N ALA A 23 1.61 -6.13 -20.29
CA ALA A 23 2.85 -5.75 -20.97
C ALA A 23 3.50 -6.96 -21.67
N PRO A 24 2.92 -7.46 -22.79
CA PRO A 24 3.37 -8.67 -23.46
C PRO A 24 4.85 -8.62 -23.85
N GLY A 25 5.61 -9.64 -23.46
CA GLY A 25 7.03 -9.77 -23.78
C GLY A 25 7.97 -8.73 -23.16
N ALA A 26 7.45 -7.82 -22.33
CA ALA A 26 8.20 -6.67 -21.81
C ALA A 26 8.95 -6.93 -20.50
N GLY A 27 8.92 -8.16 -19.95
CA GLY A 27 9.64 -8.52 -18.72
C GLY A 27 9.15 -7.78 -17.46
N VAL A 28 7.91 -7.25 -17.44
CA VAL A 28 7.35 -6.52 -16.30
C VAL A 28 6.80 -7.48 -15.26
N LEU A 29 7.32 -7.39 -14.03
CA LEU A 29 6.88 -8.13 -12.86
C LEU A 29 6.22 -7.19 -11.84
N ALA A 30 5.21 -7.67 -11.15
CA ALA A 30 4.53 -6.97 -10.06
C ALA A 30 4.81 -7.66 -8.73
N LYS A 31 5.37 -6.95 -7.76
CA LYS A 31 5.44 -7.39 -6.35
C LYS A 31 4.13 -7.03 -5.68
N LEU A 32 3.33 -8.03 -5.34
CA LEU A 32 1.96 -7.85 -4.86
C LEU A 32 1.92 -7.72 -3.33
N GLU A 33 2.13 -6.52 -2.80
CA GLU A 33 2.11 -6.24 -1.36
C GLU A 33 0.70 -6.36 -0.73
N SER A 34 -0.33 -6.50 -1.55
CA SER A 34 -1.69 -6.84 -1.10
C SER A 34 -1.81 -8.23 -0.48
N PHE A 35 -0.84 -9.10 -0.68
CA PHE A 35 -0.80 -10.42 -0.05
C PHE A 35 -0.27 -10.40 1.38
N ASN A 36 0.17 -9.24 1.89
CA ASN A 36 0.32 -9.06 3.32
C ASN A 36 -1.04 -9.17 4.04
N PRO A 37 -1.07 -9.60 5.31
CA PRO A 37 -2.30 -9.86 6.06
C PRO A 37 -3.32 -8.73 6.09
N LEU A 38 -2.84 -7.47 6.13
CA LEU A 38 -3.68 -6.26 6.11
C LEU A 38 -3.63 -5.55 4.74
N SER A 39 -3.27 -6.31 3.72
CA SER A 39 -3.34 -5.96 2.31
C SER A 39 -2.48 -4.76 1.90
N SER A 40 -1.34 -4.52 2.56
CA SER A 40 -0.44 -3.45 2.14
C SER A 40 1.03 -3.62 2.55
N ALA A 41 1.92 -2.89 1.85
CA ALA A 41 3.33 -2.77 2.21
C ALA A 41 3.56 -2.14 3.60
N LYS A 42 2.55 -1.47 4.16
CA LYS A 42 2.66 -0.83 5.47
C LYS A 42 2.62 -1.82 6.64
N ASP A 43 2.16 -3.05 6.40
CA ASP A 43 2.24 -4.13 7.37
C ASP A 43 3.70 -4.37 7.80
N ARG A 44 4.62 -4.36 6.82
CA ARG A 44 6.07 -4.50 7.08
C ARG A 44 6.61 -3.33 7.90
N ALA A 45 6.36 -2.11 7.43
CA ALA A 45 6.84 -0.89 8.11
C ALA A 45 6.26 -0.77 9.52
N GLY A 46 4.95 -1.02 9.69
CA GLY A 46 4.27 -0.98 10.99
C GLY A 46 4.87 -1.98 11.98
N LEU A 47 5.12 -3.22 11.54
CA LEU A 47 5.75 -4.23 12.38
C LEU A 47 7.16 -3.81 12.81
N TYR A 48 7.99 -3.40 11.86
CA TYR A 48 9.38 -3.07 12.16
C TYR A 48 9.53 -1.82 13.03
N MET A 49 8.69 -0.81 12.85
CA MET A 49 8.69 0.37 13.72
C MET A 49 8.35 0.01 15.17
N ILE A 50 7.37 -0.86 15.38
CA ILE A 50 6.98 -1.33 16.73
C ILE A 50 8.10 -2.17 17.34
N LEU A 51 8.65 -3.15 16.61
CA LEU A 51 9.72 -4.02 17.09
C LEU A 51 11.00 -3.23 17.44
N ASP A 52 11.38 -2.28 16.59
CA ASP A 52 12.54 -1.40 16.86
C ASP A 52 12.34 -0.56 18.12
N ALA A 53 11.13 -0.03 18.31
CA ALA A 53 10.81 0.75 19.50
C ALA A 53 10.84 -0.09 20.80
N GLU A 54 10.39 -1.34 20.73
CA GLU A 54 10.46 -2.30 21.84
C GLU A 54 11.93 -2.64 22.15
N GLU A 55 12.71 -2.99 21.14
CA GLU A 55 14.13 -3.33 21.26
C GLU A 55 14.94 -2.18 21.88
N ARG A 56 14.63 -0.95 21.50
CA ARG A 56 15.27 0.26 22.03
C ARG A 56 14.70 0.74 23.35
N GLY A 57 13.70 0.07 23.91
CA GLY A 57 13.04 0.46 25.14
C GLY A 57 12.21 1.74 25.06
N LEU A 58 11.88 2.22 23.85
CA LEU A 58 11.05 3.40 23.62
C LEU A 58 9.57 3.09 23.80
N LEU A 59 9.18 1.84 23.60
CA LEU A 59 7.80 1.36 23.73
C LEU A 59 7.74 0.30 24.83
N GLN A 60 7.19 0.68 25.99
CA GLN A 60 7.06 -0.20 27.15
C GLN A 60 5.72 -0.93 27.15
N PRO A 61 5.59 -2.10 27.80
CA PRO A 61 4.30 -2.80 27.93
C PRO A 61 3.19 -1.87 28.45
N GLY A 62 2.05 -1.86 27.75
CA GLY A 62 0.91 -1.02 28.09
C GLY A 62 1.03 0.46 27.66
N ALA A 63 2.09 0.82 26.96
CA ALA A 63 2.25 2.16 26.39
C ALA A 63 1.18 2.49 25.33
N VAL A 64 1.13 3.76 24.96
CA VAL A 64 0.19 4.28 23.95
C VAL A 64 0.96 4.60 22.68
N ILE A 65 0.55 4.02 21.55
CA ILE A 65 1.03 4.38 20.23
C ILE A 65 0.14 5.50 19.68
N VAL A 66 0.72 6.63 19.31
CA VAL A 66 0.01 7.77 18.72
C VAL A 66 0.55 8.04 17.34
N GLU A 67 -0.28 8.05 16.28
CA GLU A 67 0.17 8.36 14.92
C GLU A 67 -0.86 9.20 14.16
N PRO A 68 -0.41 10.29 13.48
CA PRO A 68 -1.29 11.08 12.61
C PRO A 68 -1.39 10.40 11.24
N THR A 69 -2.40 9.55 11.07
CA THR A 69 -2.58 8.81 9.82
C THR A 69 -4.02 8.31 9.66
N SER A 70 -4.51 8.34 8.43
CA SER A 70 -5.77 7.73 8.04
C SER A 70 -5.58 6.60 7.01
N GLY A 71 -4.32 6.33 6.63
CA GLY A 71 -3.97 5.38 5.58
C GLY A 71 -3.59 3.99 6.11
N ASN A 72 -2.98 3.20 5.24
CA ASN A 72 -2.57 1.83 5.52
C ASN A 72 -1.59 1.69 6.69
N THR A 73 -0.82 2.74 7.00
CA THR A 73 0.01 2.79 8.22
C THR A 73 -0.85 2.70 9.47
N GLY A 74 -1.98 3.43 9.52
CA GLY A 74 -2.93 3.34 10.63
C GLY A 74 -3.53 1.94 10.77
N VAL A 75 -3.85 1.28 9.65
CA VAL A 75 -4.36 -0.10 9.65
C VAL A 75 -3.32 -1.05 10.24
N ALA A 76 -2.06 -0.98 9.79
CA ALA A 76 -0.98 -1.82 10.31
C ALA A 76 -0.73 -1.58 11.81
N LEU A 77 -0.62 -0.32 12.23
CA LEU A 77 -0.39 0.04 13.63
C LEU A 77 -1.56 -0.37 14.54
N ALA A 78 -2.81 -0.16 14.09
CA ALA A 78 -4.00 -0.54 14.85
C ALA A 78 -3.98 -2.03 15.19
N TYR A 79 -3.79 -2.87 14.17
CA TYR A 79 -3.80 -4.31 14.36
C TYR A 79 -2.58 -4.83 15.13
N ILE A 80 -1.35 -4.49 14.65
CA ILE A 80 -0.11 -5.03 15.23
C ILE A 80 0.06 -4.51 16.66
N GLY A 81 -0.19 -3.21 16.90
CA GLY A 81 -0.11 -2.61 18.22
C GLY A 81 -1.09 -3.23 19.20
N ARG A 82 -2.36 -3.41 18.79
CA ARG A 82 -3.37 -4.07 19.64
C ARG A 82 -3.02 -5.51 19.96
N GLN A 83 -2.54 -6.27 18.98
CA GLN A 83 -2.14 -7.65 19.21
C GLN A 83 -0.96 -7.76 20.19
N ARG A 84 -0.07 -6.78 20.20
CA ARG A 84 1.06 -6.72 21.12
C ARG A 84 0.73 -6.09 22.48
N GLY A 85 -0.56 -5.76 22.72
CA GLY A 85 -1.04 -5.25 23.99
C GLY A 85 -0.95 -3.74 24.17
N TYR A 86 -0.69 -2.98 23.10
CA TYR A 86 -0.64 -1.53 23.13
C TYR A 86 -2.01 -0.90 22.90
N ARG A 87 -2.23 0.23 23.49
CA ARG A 87 -3.30 1.13 23.13
C ARG A 87 -2.87 1.92 21.90
N VAL A 88 -3.71 2.01 20.86
CA VAL A 88 -3.38 2.71 19.62
C VAL A 88 -4.37 3.85 19.43
N VAL A 89 -3.85 5.06 19.30
CA VAL A 89 -4.61 6.30 19.08
C VAL A 89 -4.19 6.90 17.74
N LEU A 90 -5.14 7.04 16.83
CA LEU A 90 -4.90 7.59 15.49
C LEU A 90 -5.60 8.93 15.35
N THR A 91 -4.86 9.96 14.97
CA THR A 91 -5.43 11.27 14.68
C THR A 91 -5.63 11.46 13.18
N MET A 92 -6.79 11.99 12.78
CA MET A 92 -7.11 12.20 11.36
C MET A 92 -8.19 13.26 11.20
N PRO A 93 -8.27 13.92 10.02
CA PRO A 93 -9.36 14.84 9.72
C PRO A 93 -10.72 14.13 9.71
N GLU A 94 -11.76 14.80 10.19
CA GLU A 94 -13.15 14.30 10.15
C GLU A 94 -13.69 14.07 8.74
N THR A 95 -13.02 14.61 7.73
CA THR A 95 -13.34 14.39 6.31
C THR A 95 -12.94 13.01 5.79
N MET A 96 -12.24 12.20 6.59
CA MET A 96 -11.92 10.82 6.20
C MET A 96 -13.20 9.97 6.13
N SER A 97 -13.23 9.08 5.14
CA SER A 97 -14.42 8.27 4.86
C SER A 97 -14.85 7.44 6.07
N GLN A 98 -16.16 7.22 6.18
CA GLN A 98 -16.73 6.44 7.28
C GLN A 98 -16.22 5.00 7.29
N GLU A 99 -16.02 4.42 6.10
CA GLU A 99 -15.49 3.06 5.94
C GLU A 99 -14.11 2.93 6.56
N ARG A 100 -13.23 3.92 6.31
CA ARG A 100 -11.88 3.94 6.86
C ARG A 100 -11.90 4.07 8.38
N ARG A 101 -12.75 4.96 8.89
CA ARG A 101 -12.92 5.12 10.35
C ARG A 101 -13.44 3.83 10.99
N SER A 102 -14.45 3.20 10.39
CA SER A 102 -15.03 1.94 10.87
C SER A 102 -14.00 0.80 10.85
N LEU A 103 -13.18 0.68 9.79
CA LEU A 103 -12.12 -0.31 9.71
C LEU A 103 -11.11 -0.16 10.86
N LEU A 104 -10.60 1.05 11.06
CA LEU A 104 -9.60 1.32 12.10
C LEU A 104 -10.16 1.06 13.51
N ALA A 105 -11.40 1.48 13.77
CA ALA A 105 -12.10 1.19 15.03
C ALA A 105 -12.32 -0.32 15.23
N ALA A 106 -12.70 -1.07 14.18
CA ALA A 106 -12.87 -2.51 14.24
C ALA A 106 -11.55 -3.25 14.56
N LEU A 107 -10.41 -2.69 14.12
CA LEU A 107 -9.08 -3.19 14.47
C LEU A 107 -8.65 -2.77 15.89
N GLY A 108 -9.48 -2.02 16.61
CA GLY A 108 -9.27 -1.65 18.01
C GLY A 108 -8.49 -0.34 18.21
N ALA A 109 -8.32 0.48 17.19
CA ALA A 109 -7.75 1.82 17.34
C ALA A 109 -8.77 2.80 17.90
N GLU A 110 -8.31 3.72 18.75
CA GLU A 110 -9.04 4.90 19.17
C GLU A 110 -8.82 6.01 18.14
N LEU A 111 -9.91 6.62 17.68
CA LEU A 111 -9.85 7.66 16.65
C LEU A 111 -10.07 9.04 17.29
N VAL A 112 -9.13 9.93 17.05
CA VAL A 112 -9.25 11.34 17.43
C VAL A 112 -9.41 12.16 16.15
N LEU A 113 -10.64 12.60 15.91
CA LEU A 113 -10.97 13.38 14.72
C LEU A 113 -10.61 14.85 14.95
N THR A 114 -10.04 15.47 13.93
CA THR A 114 -9.68 16.89 13.90
C THR A 114 -10.51 17.62 12.85
N GLU A 115 -10.59 18.93 12.99
CA GLU A 115 -11.34 19.80 12.08
C GLU A 115 -10.90 19.58 10.61
N GLY A 116 -11.86 19.32 9.74
CA GLY A 116 -11.60 18.99 8.34
C GLY A 116 -10.86 20.06 7.57
N ALA A 117 -11.13 21.34 7.86
CA ALA A 117 -10.47 22.48 7.21
C ALA A 117 -8.95 22.54 7.47
N ARG A 118 -8.48 21.95 8.58
CA ARG A 118 -7.04 21.89 8.94
C ARG A 118 -6.30 20.72 8.26
N GLY A 119 -7.03 19.82 7.62
CA GLY A 119 -6.47 18.65 6.93
C GLY A 119 -5.52 17.84 7.81
N MET A 120 -4.52 17.20 7.21
CA MET A 120 -3.50 16.42 7.94
C MET A 120 -2.63 17.29 8.87
N GLY A 121 -2.48 18.58 8.61
CA GLY A 121 -1.76 19.50 9.51
C GLY A 121 -2.38 19.52 10.92
N GLY A 122 -3.72 19.63 11.01
CA GLY A 122 -4.44 19.57 12.27
C GLY A 122 -4.30 18.21 12.97
N ALA A 123 -4.29 17.12 12.22
CA ALA A 123 -4.07 15.78 12.76
C ALA A 123 -2.67 15.63 13.37
N ILE A 124 -1.64 16.16 12.69
CA ILE A 124 -0.25 16.13 13.17
C ILE A 124 -0.10 16.93 14.47
N GLU A 125 -0.67 18.14 14.54
CA GLU A 125 -0.63 18.93 15.77
C GLU A 125 -1.32 18.20 16.93
N ARG A 126 -2.50 17.62 16.67
CA ARG A 126 -3.23 16.88 17.70
C ARG A 126 -2.47 15.64 18.17
N ALA A 127 -1.78 14.95 17.28
CA ALA A 127 -0.92 13.83 17.66
C ALA A 127 0.23 14.26 18.58
N LYS A 128 0.86 15.40 18.31
CA LYS A 128 1.92 15.97 19.16
C LYS A 128 1.39 16.35 20.55
N GLU A 129 0.24 17.00 20.62
CA GLU A 129 -0.41 17.32 21.91
C GLU A 129 -0.69 16.04 22.74
N LEU A 130 -1.17 14.98 22.07
CA LEU A 130 -1.41 13.69 22.74
C LEU A 130 -0.11 13.05 23.20
N LEU A 131 0.94 13.12 22.42
CA LEU A 131 2.26 12.61 22.77
C LEU A 131 2.82 13.30 24.03
N GLU A 132 2.69 14.62 24.11
CA GLU A 132 3.14 15.42 25.25
C GLU A 132 2.30 15.21 26.51
N SER A 133 0.98 15.07 26.35
CA SER A 133 0.02 14.96 27.47
C SER A 133 -0.20 13.54 27.97
N THR A 134 0.31 12.50 27.27
CA THR A 134 0.08 11.10 27.65
C THR A 134 1.40 10.45 28.10
N PRO A 135 1.58 10.17 29.39
CA PRO A 135 2.79 9.51 29.87
C PRO A 135 3.04 8.18 29.18
N GLY A 136 4.27 7.96 28.73
CA GLY A 136 4.69 6.74 28.04
C GLY A 136 4.12 6.59 26.63
N ALA A 137 3.52 7.64 26.05
CA ALA A 137 3.15 7.62 24.64
C ALA A 137 4.37 7.66 23.74
N TRP A 138 4.26 6.93 22.61
CA TRP A 138 5.28 6.88 21.56
C TRP A 138 4.64 7.10 20.20
N MET A 139 5.35 7.81 19.32
CA MET A 139 4.93 8.06 17.94
C MET A 139 5.85 7.32 16.98
N PRO A 140 5.30 6.42 16.14
CA PRO A 140 6.06 5.75 15.08
C PRO A 140 6.77 6.67 14.12
N ASP A 141 6.11 7.77 13.73
CA ASP A 141 6.62 8.80 12.83
C ASP A 141 7.21 8.23 11.54
N GLN A 142 6.35 7.63 10.72
CA GLN A 142 6.71 6.87 9.53
C GLN A 142 7.60 7.60 8.53
N PHE A 143 7.59 8.94 8.52
CA PHE A 143 8.38 9.77 7.60
C PHE A 143 9.81 10.01 8.08
N ASN A 144 10.08 9.80 9.36
CA ASN A 144 11.37 10.05 9.99
C ASN A 144 11.99 8.79 10.62
N ASN A 145 11.24 7.70 10.79
CA ASN A 145 11.68 6.49 11.46
C ASN A 145 12.47 5.56 10.52
N PRO A 146 13.77 5.31 10.76
CA PRO A 146 14.58 4.46 9.89
C PRO A 146 14.16 2.99 9.87
N ALA A 147 13.42 2.52 10.88
CA ALA A 147 12.88 1.16 10.89
C ALA A 147 11.91 0.89 9.72
N ASN A 148 11.29 1.94 9.16
CA ASN A 148 10.48 1.84 7.95
C ASN A 148 11.32 1.39 6.73
N ALA A 149 12.49 1.97 6.51
CA ALA A 149 13.39 1.53 5.44
C ALA A 149 14.03 0.17 5.76
N ARG A 150 14.42 -0.04 7.03
CA ARG A 150 14.97 -1.32 7.51
C ARG A 150 14.02 -2.49 7.22
N ALA A 151 12.73 -2.33 7.42
CA ALA A 151 11.72 -3.35 7.09
C ALA A 151 11.85 -3.86 5.64
N HIS A 152 12.01 -2.96 4.71
CA HIS A 152 12.12 -3.30 3.30
C HIS A 152 13.52 -3.79 2.89
N TYR A 153 14.56 -3.30 3.56
CA TYR A 153 15.93 -3.79 3.38
C TYR A 153 16.05 -5.25 3.81
N GLU A 154 15.45 -5.61 4.96
CA GLU A 154 15.57 -6.95 5.54
C GLU A 154 14.55 -7.96 4.99
N THR A 155 13.47 -7.49 4.36
CA THR A 155 12.41 -8.39 3.87
C THR A 155 12.15 -8.26 2.38
N THR A 156 11.60 -7.14 1.90
CA THR A 156 11.17 -6.96 0.51
C THR A 156 12.33 -7.07 -0.48
N GLY A 157 13.47 -6.49 -0.15
CA GLY A 157 14.68 -6.56 -0.99
C GLY A 157 15.18 -8.00 -1.16
N PRO A 158 15.42 -8.76 -0.06
CA PRO A 158 15.77 -10.17 -0.12
C PRO A 158 14.77 -11.06 -0.85
N GLU A 159 13.47 -10.81 -0.66
CA GLU A 159 12.42 -11.54 -1.38
C GLU A 159 12.52 -11.32 -2.89
N LEU A 160 12.66 -10.07 -3.33
CA LEU A 160 12.82 -9.75 -4.74
C LEU A 160 14.05 -10.41 -5.35
N TRP A 161 15.17 -10.34 -4.64
CA TRP A 161 16.41 -10.94 -5.10
C TRP A 161 16.30 -12.46 -5.25
N ARG A 162 15.74 -13.13 -4.25
CA ARG A 162 15.48 -14.58 -4.25
C ARG A 162 14.51 -14.98 -5.35
N ASP A 163 13.37 -14.29 -5.44
CA ASP A 163 12.24 -14.68 -6.30
C ASP A 163 12.52 -14.40 -7.81
N THR A 164 13.59 -13.66 -8.10
CA THR A 164 14.08 -13.41 -9.48
C THR A 164 15.42 -14.06 -9.76
N ASP A 165 15.94 -14.91 -8.87
CA ASP A 165 17.29 -15.50 -8.97
C ASP A 165 18.38 -14.41 -9.19
N GLY A 166 18.21 -13.25 -8.58
CA GLY A 166 19.09 -12.09 -8.71
C GLY A 166 18.93 -11.30 -10.02
N GLY A 167 17.93 -11.61 -10.81
CA GLY A 167 17.72 -11.06 -12.16
C GLY A 167 16.92 -9.76 -12.21
N VAL A 168 16.99 -8.89 -11.20
CA VAL A 168 16.34 -7.56 -11.23
C VAL A 168 17.24 -6.56 -11.93
N ASP A 169 16.83 -6.01 -13.07
CA ASP A 169 17.52 -4.93 -13.76
C ASP A 169 17.02 -3.54 -13.38
N VAL A 170 15.71 -3.41 -13.21
CA VAL A 170 15.06 -2.13 -12.88
C VAL A 170 14.04 -2.35 -11.78
N LEU A 171 14.12 -1.56 -10.70
CA LEU A 171 13.08 -1.43 -9.67
C LEU A 171 12.28 -0.15 -9.90
N VAL A 172 10.95 -0.23 -9.84
CA VAL A 172 10.05 0.93 -9.92
C VAL A 172 9.19 0.99 -8.66
N ALA A 173 9.27 2.09 -7.94
CA ALA A 173 8.51 2.26 -6.70
C ALA A 173 7.93 3.66 -6.54
N GLY A 174 6.65 3.74 -6.16
CA GLY A 174 6.01 5.00 -5.74
C GLY A 174 6.55 5.49 -4.40
N VAL A 175 6.82 6.80 -4.31
CA VAL A 175 7.40 7.42 -3.12
C VAL A 175 6.32 8.10 -2.26
N GLY A 176 5.95 7.45 -1.16
CA GLY A 176 5.16 8.04 -0.07
C GLY A 176 6.08 8.49 1.07
N SER A 177 6.31 7.62 2.07
CA SER A 177 7.31 7.87 3.12
C SER A 177 8.76 7.64 2.65
N GLY A 178 8.96 6.98 1.52
CA GLY A 178 10.29 6.68 1.00
C GLY A 178 10.93 5.38 1.52
N GLY A 179 10.36 4.77 2.57
CA GLY A 179 10.96 3.57 3.19
C GLY A 179 11.12 2.41 2.22
N THR A 180 10.14 2.14 1.38
CA THR A 180 10.17 1.03 0.43
C THR A 180 11.31 1.19 -0.59
N ILE A 181 11.36 2.32 -1.28
CA ILE A 181 12.38 2.54 -2.32
C ILE A 181 13.79 2.61 -1.72
N THR A 182 13.92 3.21 -0.52
CA THR A 182 15.20 3.26 0.21
C THR A 182 15.65 1.86 0.56
N GLY A 183 14.86 1.10 1.33
CA GLY A 183 15.27 -0.20 1.81
C GLY A 183 15.51 -1.22 0.70
N VAL A 184 14.58 -1.33 -0.27
CA VAL A 184 14.74 -2.24 -1.40
C VAL A 184 15.90 -1.81 -2.30
N GLY A 185 15.99 -0.51 -2.61
CA GLY A 185 17.02 0.02 -3.50
C GLY A 185 18.43 -0.18 -2.93
N GLU A 186 18.63 0.12 -1.64
CA GLU A 186 19.91 -0.13 -0.95
C GLU A 186 20.26 -1.62 -0.94
N TYR A 187 19.30 -2.50 -0.65
CA TYR A 187 19.54 -3.93 -0.68
C TYR A 187 19.92 -4.41 -2.09
N LEU A 188 19.16 -4.07 -3.11
CA LEU A 188 19.42 -4.51 -4.48
C LEU A 188 20.77 -3.98 -4.99
N LYS A 189 21.09 -2.69 -4.74
CA LYS A 189 22.39 -2.10 -5.10
C LYS A 189 23.55 -2.72 -4.32
N SER A 190 23.32 -3.21 -3.11
CA SER A 190 24.36 -3.96 -2.35
C SER A 190 24.68 -5.32 -2.99
N LYS A 191 23.74 -5.91 -3.73
CA LYS A 191 23.92 -7.17 -4.45
C LYS A 191 24.41 -6.96 -5.89
N ASN A 192 23.84 -5.98 -6.58
CA ASN A 192 24.23 -5.60 -7.94
C ASN A 192 24.15 -4.06 -8.07
N PRO A 193 25.28 -3.35 -8.09
CA PRO A 193 25.32 -1.90 -8.22
C PRO A 193 24.70 -1.35 -9.51
N ASN A 194 24.52 -2.20 -10.54
CA ASN A 194 23.97 -1.81 -11.82
C ASN A 194 22.43 -1.83 -11.86
N VAL A 195 21.77 -2.30 -10.79
CA VAL A 195 20.30 -2.22 -10.72
C VAL A 195 19.86 -0.77 -10.77
N LYS A 196 19.01 -0.44 -11.72
CA LYS A 196 18.43 0.90 -11.84
C LYS A 196 17.23 1.04 -10.93
N ILE A 197 17.25 2.05 -10.07
CA ILE A 197 16.15 2.37 -9.15
C ILE A 197 15.39 3.57 -9.67
N VAL A 198 14.08 3.44 -9.86
CA VAL A 198 13.22 4.48 -10.42
C VAL A 198 12.15 4.87 -9.40
N ALA A 199 12.19 6.14 -9.00
CA ALA A 199 11.19 6.73 -8.13
C ALA A 199 9.98 7.22 -8.94
N VAL A 200 8.77 7.02 -8.40
CA VAL A 200 7.53 7.53 -9.01
C VAL A 200 6.88 8.51 -8.06
N GLU A 201 6.53 9.68 -8.59
CA GLU A 201 5.79 10.72 -7.87
C GLU A 201 4.60 11.23 -8.70
N PRO A 202 3.59 11.87 -8.08
CA PRO A 202 2.51 12.50 -8.82
C PRO A 202 3.00 13.73 -9.59
N ALA A 203 2.64 13.87 -10.86
CA ALA A 203 2.98 15.04 -11.68
C ALA A 203 2.40 16.36 -11.11
N GLY A 204 1.25 16.29 -10.42
CA GLY A 204 0.66 17.43 -9.72
C GLY A 204 1.42 17.88 -8.45
N SER A 205 2.37 17.06 -7.95
CA SER A 205 3.18 17.35 -6.76
C SER A 205 4.62 16.83 -6.93
N PRO A 206 5.39 17.33 -7.93
CA PRO A 206 6.66 16.76 -8.34
C PRO A 206 7.82 17.24 -7.45
N VAL A 207 7.73 17.04 -6.15
CA VAL A 207 8.68 17.56 -5.15
C VAL A 207 10.05 16.92 -5.27
N LEU A 208 10.13 15.62 -5.61
CA LEU A 208 11.40 14.93 -5.80
C LEU A 208 12.14 15.42 -7.05
N SER A 209 11.40 15.85 -8.08
CA SER A 209 11.95 16.48 -9.29
C SER A 209 12.27 17.96 -9.11
N GLY A 210 12.21 18.51 -7.88
CA GLY A 210 12.49 19.91 -7.60
C GLY A 210 11.32 20.87 -7.84
N GLY A 211 10.12 20.37 -8.11
CA GLY A 211 8.90 21.15 -8.25
C GLY A 211 8.26 21.51 -6.91
N LYS A 212 7.12 22.20 -6.97
CA LYS A 212 6.36 22.58 -5.77
C LYS A 212 5.32 21.52 -5.41
N PRO A 213 5.01 21.35 -4.11
CA PRO A 213 3.89 20.52 -3.70
C PRO A 213 2.57 21.07 -4.24
N GLY A 214 1.68 20.19 -4.66
CA GLY A 214 0.38 20.54 -5.21
C GLY A 214 -0.67 19.44 -5.01
N PRO A 215 -1.94 19.71 -5.32
CA PRO A 215 -3.00 18.74 -5.19
C PRO A 215 -2.88 17.62 -6.24
N HIS A 216 -3.10 16.39 -5.81
CA HIS A 216 -3.15 15.22 -6.68
C HIS A 216 -4.11 14.16 -6.11
N LYS A 217 -4.47 13.17 -6.94
CA LYS A 217 -5.41 12.09 -6.57
C LYS A 217 -4.74 10.74 -6.34
N VAL A 218 -3.41 10.66 -6.49
CA VAL A 218 -2.66 9.41 -6.32
C VAL A 218 -2.39 9.17 -4.82
N GLN A 219 -3.33 8.52 -4.14
CA GLN A 219 -3.22 8.24 -2.71
C GLN A 219 -2.04 7.31 -2.40
N GLY A 220 -1.37 7.55 -1.26
CA GLY A 220 -0.26 6.72 -0.75
C GLY A 220 1.12 7.13 -1.21
N ILE A 221 1.26 8.03 -2.20
CA ILE A 221 2.52 8.63 -2.64
C ILE A 221 2.38 10.16 -2.71
N GLY A 222 3.49 10.87 -2.90
CA GLY A 222 3.47 12.33 -3.05
C GLY A 222 3.13 13.07 -1.75
N ALA A 223 3.93 12.90 -0.70
CA ALA A 223 3.70 13.51 0.62
C ALA A 223 3.73 15.05 0.64
N GLY A 224 4.17 15.70 -0.44
CA GLY A 224 4.30 17.15 -0.53
C GLY A 224 5.60 17.70 0.05
N PHE A 225 6.47 16.85 0.52
CA PHE A 225 7.81 17.16 1.03
C PHE A 225 8.73 15.96 0.80
N VAL A 226 10.05 16.16 0.97
CA VAL A 226 11.04 15.07 0.92
C VAL A 226 11.13 14.43 2.31
N PRO A 227 10.70 13.16 2.50
CA PRO A 227 10.77 12.49 3.79
C PRO A 227 12.21 12.26 4.25
N GLN A 228 12.45 12.30 5.57
CA GLN A 228 13.78 12.05 6.13
C GLN A 228 14.23 10.58 5.95
N VAL A 229 13.27 9.64 5.93
CA VAL A 229 13.53 8.22 5.66
C VAL A 229 14.02 7.97 4.23
N LEU A 230 13.70 8.87 3.30
CA LEU A 230 14.07 8.70 1.91
C LEU A 230 15.57 8.98 1.69
N ASN A 231 16.30 7.96 1.29
CA ASN A 231 17.64 8.14 0.76
C ASN A 231 17.56 8.66 -0.69
N THR A 232 17.75 9.97 -0.88
CA THR A 232 17.64 10.60 -2.21
C THR A 232 18.76 10.22 -3.16
N SER A 233 19.81 9.55 -2.71
CA SER A 233 20.91 9.03 -3.54
C SER A 233 20.67 7.58 -4.02
N VAL A 234 19.60 6.92 -3.56
CA VAL A 234 19.35 5.52 -3.91
C VAL A 234 18.75 5.35 -5.30
N TYR A 235 17.92 6.29 -5.74
CA TYR A 235 17.29 6.24 -7.05
C TYR A 235 18.10 6.96 -8.13
N ASP A 236 18.02 6.44 -9.34
CA ASP A 236 18.77 6.90 -10.52
C ASP A 236 17.90 7.76 -11.44
N GLU A 237 16.58 7.63 -11.33
CA GLU A 237 15.60 8.35 -12.15
C GLU A 237 14.32 8.64 -11.36
N ILE A 238 13.63 9.73 -11.69
CA ILE A 238 12.32 10.06 -11.18
C ILE A 238 11.35 10.17 -12.35
N ILE A 239 10.18 9.52 -12.23
CA ILE A 239 9.11 9.60 -13.24
C ILE A 239 7.87 10.20 -12.59
N PRO A 240 7.51 11.45 -12.94
CA PRO A 240 6.23 12.03 -12.59
C PRO A 240 5.09 11.35 -13.38
N VAL A 241 3.98 11.01 -12.70
CA VAL A 241 2.84 10.33 -13.30
C VAL A 241 1.57 11.15 -13.12
N GLU A 242 0.82 11.34 -14.20
CA GLU A 242 -0.47 12.03 -14.16
C GLU A 242 -1.54 11.19 -13.47
N ASN A 243 -2.52 11.87 -12.85
CA ASN A 243 -3.61 11.18 -12.17
C ASN A 243 -4.33 10.20 -13.10
N GLU A 244 -4.66 10.64 -14.33
CA GLU A 244 -5.40 9.84 -15.30
C GLU A 244 -4.60 8.60 -15.74
N ASP A 245 -3.31 8.73 -15.97
CA ASP A 245 -2.42 7.61 -16.32
C ASP A 245 -2.40 6.55 -15.21
N ALA A 246 -2.33 6.99 -13.94
CA ALA A 246 -2.38 6.10 -12.80
C ALA A 246 -3.72 5.36 -12.71
N PHE A 247 -4.85 6.06 -12.88
CA PHE A 247 -6.19 5.48 -12.85
C PHE A 247 -6.42 4.49 -14.00
N GLN A 248 -6.11 4.88 -15.24
CA GLN A 248 -6.32 4.03 -16.42
C GLN A 248 -5.45 2.77 -16.35
N THR A 249 -4.21 2.91 -15.88
CA THR A 249 -3.31 1.77 -15.72
C THR A 249 -3.80 0.81 -14.66
N GLY A 250 -4.27 1.30 -13.51
CA GLY A 250 -4.86 0.45 -12.47
C GLY A 250 -6.06 -0.34 -12.99
N ARG A 251 -6.98 0.33 -13.71
CA ARG A 251 -8.13 -0.33 -14.36
C ARG A 251 -7.69 -1.38 -15.38
N ARG A 252 -6.68 -1.07 -16.20
CA ARG A 252 -6.16 -1.98 -17.19
C ARG A 252 -5.55 -3.24 -16.56
N ILE A 253 -4.76 -3.12 -15.49
CA ILE A 253 -4.24 -4.27 -14.74
C ILE A 253 -5.40 -5.12 -14.21
N GLY A 254 -6.40 -4.50 -13.59
CA GLY A 254 -7.61 -5.19 -13.15
C GLY A 254 -8.27 -5.99 -14.27
N SER A 255 -8.45 -5.39 -15.44
CA SER A 255 -9.13 -6.04 -16.57
C SER A 255 -8.29 -7.06 -17.32
N THR A 256 -6.95 -6.94 -17.35
CA THR A 256 -6.06 -7.85 -18.10
C THR A 256 -5.49 -8.97 -17.24
N GLU A 257 -5.07 -8.66 -16.01
CA GLU A 257 -4.41 -9.60 -15.12
C GLU A 257 -5.32 -10.14 -14.00
N GLY A 258 -6.51 -9.53 -13.81
CA GLY A 258 -7.42 -9.92 -12.74
C GLY A 258 -6.96 -9.47 -11.35
N VAL A 259 -6.01 -8.54 -11.26
CA VAL A 259 -5.46 -8.03 -10.00
C VAL A 259 -6.01 -6.64 -9.73
N LEU A 260 -6.75 -6.49 -8.64
CA LEU A 260 -7.20 -5.18 -8.18
C LEU A 260 -6.04 -4.44 -7.51
N VAL A 261 -5.74 -3.27 -8.04
CA VAL A 261 -4.61 -2.47 -7.58
C VAL A 261 -5.05 -1.04 -7.24
N GLY A 262 -4.43 -0.45 -6.23
CA GLY A 262 -4.65 0.96 -5.88
C GLY A 262 -4.08 1.92 -6.93
N ILE A 263 -4.46 3.19 -6.83
CA ILE A 263 -4.04 4.25 -7.78
C ILE A 263 -2.51 4.39 -7.80
N SER A 264 -1.85 4.31 -6.66
CA SER A 264 -0.38 4.35 -6.56
C SER A 264 0.29 3.15 -7.23
N SER A 265 -0.37 1.99 -7.23
CA SER A 265 0.06 0.80 -7.98
C SER A 265 -0.06 1.01 -9.48
N GLY A 266 -1.17 1.64 -9.92
CA GLY A 266 -1.35 2.06 -11.31
C GLY A 266 -0.24 3.01 -11.76
N ALA A 267 0.15 3.98 -10.93
CA ALA A 267 1.26 4.88 -11.20
C ALA A 267 2.60 4.14 -11.37
N ALA A 268 2.94 3.22 -10.45
CA ALA A 268 4.16 2.43 -10.52
C ALA A 268 4.19 1.52 -11.77
N ALA A 269 3.07 0.88 -12.09
CA ALA A 269 2.96 0.04 -13.27
C ALA A 269 2.99 0.83 -14.58
N TRP A 270 2.40 2.04 -14.61
CA TRP A 270 2.51 2.93 -15.77
C TRP A 270 3.97 3.30 -16.03
N ALA A 271 4.70 3.72 -14.99
CA ALA A 271 6.12 4.03 -15.11
C ALA A 271 6.94 2.82 -15.59
N ALA A 272 6.68 1.63 -15.04
CA ALA A 272 7.32 0.39 -15.50
C ALA A 272 7.04 0.09 -16.98
N LEU A 273 5.80 0.31 -17.44
CA LEU A 273 5.44 0.15 -18.86
C LEU A 273 6.15 1.18 -19.76
N GLN A 274 6.32 2.44 -19.32
CA GLN A 274 7.08 3.42 -20.10
C GLN A 274 8.56 3.05 -20.18
N LEU A 275 9.13 2.55 -19.08
CA LEU A 275 10.50 2.05 -19.07
C LEU A 275 10.68 0.84 -19.98
N ALA A 276 9.73 -0.10 -19.98
CA ALA A 276 9.76 -1.29 -20.83
C ALA A 276 9.74 -1.00 -22.34
N LYS A 277 9.17 0.16 -22.73
CA LYS A 277 9.16 0.60 -24.14
C LYS A 277 10.48 1.20 -24.62
N ARG A 278 11.42 1.47 -23.73
CA ARG A 278 12.70 2.07 -24.08
C ARG A 278 13.63 1.02 -24.66
N PRO A 279 14.31 1.29 -25.79
CA PRO A 279 15.21 0.31 -26.44
C PRO A 279 16.31 -0.23 -25.52
N GLU A 280 16.85 0.63 -24.64
CA GLU A 280 17.88 0.24 -23.68
C GLU A 280 17.39 -0.74 -22.59
N ASN A 281 16.09 -0.96 -22.50
CA ASN A 281 15.47 -1.89 -21.54
C ASN A 281 14.91 -3.16 -22.22
N GLU A 282 15.17 -3.35 -23.49
CA GLU A 282 14.78 -4.58 -24.19
C GLU A 282 15.43 -5.81 -23.52
N GLY A 283 14.62 -6.83 -23.24
CA GLY A 283 15.04 -8.06 -22.55
C GLY A 283 15.31 -7.94 -21.06
N LYS A 284 15.16 -6.74 -20.45
CA LYS A 284 15.36 -6.53 -19.03
C LYS A 284 14.16 -6.93 -18.16
N THR A 285 14.45 -7.33 -16.94
CA THR A 285 13.44 -7.57 -15.90
C THR A 285 13.14 -6.29 -15.12
N ILE A 286 11.92 -5.81 -15.24
CA ILE A 286 11.45 -4.58 -14.60
C ILE A 286 10.44 -4.95 -13.50
N VAL A 287 10.74 -4.65 -12.24
CA VAL A 287 9.86 -4.94 -11.11
C VAL A 287 9.15 -3.69 -10.65
N ALA A 288 7.81 -3.70 -10.70
CA ALA A 288 6.94 -2.67 -10.12
C ALA A 288 6.42 -3.12 -8.75
N LEU A 289 6.54 -2.27 -7.74
CA LEU A 289 5.94 -2.49 -6.43
C LEU A 289 4.50 -1.97 -6.42
N LEU A 290 3.53 -2.88 -6.23
CA LEU A 290 2.10 -2.59 -6.29
C LEU A 290 1.45 -2.74 -4.90
N PRO A 291 1.24 -1.62 -4.16
CA PRO A 291 0.35 -1.62 -3.00
C PRO A 291 -1.12 -1.64 -3.46
N VAL A 292 -1.97 -2.44 -2.83
CA VAL A 292 -3.42 -2.51 -3.13
C VAL A 292 -4.20 -1.73 -2.06
N THR A 293 -5.30 -1.10 -2.46
CA THR A 293 -6.27 -0.47 -1.54
C THR A 293 -7.57 -1.29 -1.49
N GLY A 294 -8.18 -1.39 -0.30
CA GLY A 294 -9.44 -2.15 -0.11
C GLY A 294 -10.69 -1.50 -0.71
N ASP A 295 -10.61 -0.25 -1.18
CA ASP A 295 -11.77 0.55 -1.62
C ASP A 295 -12.50 -0.05 -2.85
N GLU A 296 -11.80 -0.81 -3.68
CA GLU A 296 -12.36 -1.44 -4.88
C GLU A 296 -13.23 -2.67 -4.58
N ALA A 297 -12.89 -3.44 -3.53
CA ALA A 297 -13.74 -4.54 -3.07
C ALA A 297 -15.08 -4.01 -2.49
N TYR A 298 -15.02 -2.90 -1.77
CA TYR A 298 -16.23 -2.20 -1.28
C TYR A 298 -17.09 -1.66 -2.43
N ALA A 299 -16.47 -1.10 -3.46
CA ALA A 299 -17.18 -0.60 -4.65
C ALA A 299 -17.90 -1.74 -5.39
N ALA A 300 -17.26 -2.90 -5.57
CA ALA A 300 -17.85 -4.05 -6.22
C ALA A 300 -19.00 -4.68 -5.40
N ALA A 301 -18.89 -4.73 -4.07
CA ALA A 301 -19.98 -5.21 -3.21
C ALA A 301 -21.21 -4.28 -3.28
N ARG A 302 -21.01 -2.96 -3.30
CA ARG A 302 -22.08 -1.98 -3.51
C ARG A 302 -22.73 -2.09 -4.89
N GLU A 303 -21.95 -2.31 -5.94
CA GLU A 303 -22.44 -2.49 -7.29
C GLU A 303 -23.34 -3.74 -7.38
N LEU A 304 -22.91 -4.89 -6.81
CA LEU A 304 -23.74 -6.09 -6.74
C LEU A 304 -25.09 -5.86 -6.07
N ALA A 305 -25.09 -5.15 -4.94
CA ALA A 305 -26.33 -4.83 -4.24
C ALA A 305 -27.27 -3.98 -5.11
N ARG A 306 -26.73 -2.99 -5.82
CA ARG A 306 -27.50 -2.04 -6.64
C ARG A 306 -27.99 -2.64 -7.95
N THR A 307 -27.18 -3.48 -8.63
CA THR A 307 -27.51 -4.01 -9.97
C THR A 307 -28.23 -5.35 -9.91
N GLU A 308 -27.85 -6.22 -9.00
CA GLU A 308 -28.32 -7.60 -8.92
C GLU A 308 -29.19 -7.86 -7.68
N GLY A 309 -29.34 -6.88 -6.79
CA GLY A 309 -30.08 -7.04 -5.53
C GLY A 309 -29.41 -8.02 -4.54
N VAL A 310 -28.13 -8.36 -4.74
CA VAL A 310 -27.40 -9.30 -3.91
C VAL A 310 -26.62 -8.55 -2.85
N LEU A 311 -27.07 -8.63 -1.58
CA LEU A 311 -26.33 -8.14 -0.43
C LEU A 311 -25.16 -9.07 -0.16
N ALA A 312 -23.98 -8.66 -0.58
CA ALA A 312 -22.73 -9.42 -0.44
C ALA A 312 -21.75 -8.67 0.45
N GLY A 313 -20.94 -9.40 1.23
CA GLY A 313 -19.85 -8.81 2.01
C GLY A 313 -18.70 -8.35 1.13
N VAL A 314 -17.69 -7.71 1.75
CA VAL A 314 -16.55 -7.13 1.03
C VAL A 314 -15.74 -8.17 0.25
N SER A 315 -15.51 -9.34 0.85
CA SER A 315 -14.81 -10.45 0.19
C SER A 315 -15.61 -11.04 -0.97
N SER A 316 -16.93 -11.09 -0.84
CA SER A 316 -17.85 -11.48 -1.91
C SER A 316 -17.86 -10.46 -3.05
N GLY A 317 -17.77 -9.16 -2.73
CA GLY A 317 -17.61 -8.08 -3.69
C GLY A 317 -16.32 -8.20 -4.50
N ALA A 318 -15.20 -8.52 -3.85
CA ALA A 318 -13.92 -8.76 -4.51
C ALA A 318 -13.99 -9.96 -5.47
N ALA A 319 -14.60 -11.08 -5.03
CA ALA A 319 -14.78 -12.27 -5.86
C ALA A 319 -15.68 -12.01 -7.07
N ALA A 320 -16.77 -11.28 -6.90
CA ALA A 320 -17.68 -10.91 -7.98
C ALA A 320 -17.03 -9.95 -8.99
N HIS A 321 -16.24 -9.00 -8.52
CA HIS A 321 -15.47 -8.11 -9.39
C HIS A 321 -14.47 -8.89 -10.27
N ALA A 322 -13.72 -9.83 -9.69
CA ALA A 322 -12.82 -10.71 -10.44
C ALA A 322 -13.57 -11.55 -11.49
N ALA A 323 -14.75 -12.09 -11.15
CA ALA A 323 -15.60 -12.83 -12.10
C ALA A 323 -16.10 -11.95 -13.24
N ARG A 324 -16.48 -10.70 -12.97
CA ARG A 324 -16.88 -9.72 -14.00
C ARG A 324 -15.75 -9.45 -14.99
N ILE A 325 -14.52 -9.29 -14.51
CA ILE A 325 -13.36 -9.12 -15.35
C ILE A 325 -13.14 -10.37 -16.24
N LEU A 326 -13.22 -11.56 -15.66
CA LEU A 326 -13.11 -12.81 -16.42
C LEU A 326 -14.18 -12.92 -17.50
N ALA A 327 -15.43 -12.55 -17.20
CA ALA A 327 -16.54 -12.61 -18.16
C ALA A 327 -16.37 -11.70 -19.38
N GLN A 328 -15.61 -10.63 -19.27
CA GLN A 328 -15.33 -9.71 -20.38
C GLN A 328 -14.26 -10.23 -21.35
N ARG A 329 -13.53 -11.27 -20.97
CA ARG A 329 -12.47 -11.83 -21.82
C ARG A 329 -13.04 -12.57 -23.01
N PRO A 330 -12.46 -12.39 -24.23
CA PRO A 330 -12.92 -13.08 -25.44
C PRO A 330 -12.91 -14.60 -25.34
N ASP A 331 -11.92 -15.17 -24.63
CA ASP A 331 -11.77 -16.62 -24.41
C ASP A 331 -12.79 -17.21 -23.41
N MET A 332 -13.52 -16.34 -22.71
CA MET A 332 -14.57 -16.72 -21.74
C MET A 332 -16.01 -16.58 -22.29
N ARG A 333 -16.16 -16.14 -23.54
CA ARG A 333 -17.48 -16.04 -24.17
C ARG A 333 -18.19 -17.41 -24.20
N GLY A 334 -19.43 -17.42 -23.75
CA GLY A 334 -20.25 -18.65 -23.68
C GLY A 334 -19.87 -19.61 -22.57
N LYS A 335 -18.93 -19.25 -21.69
CA LYS A 335 -18.58 -20.06 -20.52
C LYS A 335 -19.32 -19.59 -19.28
N THR A 336 -19.68 -20.55 -18.42
CA THR A 336 -20.25 -20.27 -17.10
C THR A 336 -19.11 -19.97 -16.12
N ILE A 337 -19.19 -18.83 -15.44
CA ILE A 337 -18.26 -18.43 -14.38
C ILE A 337 -18.99 -18.56 -13.06
N ALA A 338 -18.62 -19.54 -12.24
CA ALA A 338 -19.16 -19.70 -10.88
C ALA A 338 -18.33 -18.86 -9.91
N VAL A 339 -19.02 -18.10 -9.05
CA VAL A 339 -18.41 -17.27 -8.00
C VAL A 339 -18.92 -17.76 -6.66
N VAL A 340 -18.02 -18.03 -5.74
CA VAL A 340 -18.36 -18.28 -4.35
C VAL A 340 -18.41 -16.93 -3.63
N LEU A 341 -19.59 -16.58 -3.11
CA LEU A 341 -19.79 -15.41 -2.26
C LEU A 341 -19.74 -15.86 -0.80
N PRO A 342 -18.60 -15.73 -0.12
CA PRO A 342 -18.38 -16.41 1.16
C PRO A 342 -19.16 -15.81 2.33
N ASP A 343 -19.67 -14.58 2.19
CA ASP A 343 -20.40 -13.86 3.23
C ASP A 343 -21.55 -13.01 2.67
N THR A 344 -22.50 -12.66 3.54
CA THR A 344 -23.63 -11.81 3.22
C THR A 344 -23.39 -10.36 3.62
N GLY A 345 -24.01 -9.41 2.89
CA GLY A 345 -23.94 -7.99 3.20
C GLY A 345 -24.64 -7.57 4.50
N GLU A 346 -25.49 -8.41 5.07
CA GLU A 346 -26.23 -8.13 6.32
C GLU A 346 -25.28 -7.76 7.48
N ARG A 347 -24.11 -8.36 7.54
CA ARG A 347 -23.08 -8.06 8.54
C ARG A 347 -22.45 -6.68 8.37
N TYR A 348 -22.69 -6.04 7.25
CA TYR A 348 -22.07 -4.76 6.85
C TYR A 348 -23.08 -3.62 6.74
N LEU A 349 -24.36 -3.84 7.05
CA LEU A 349 -25.41 -2.80 6.97
C LEU A 349 -25.12 -1.59 7.86
N SER A 350 -24.45 -1.81 9.00
CA SER A 350 -24.03 -0.75 9.91
C SER A 350 -22.65 -0.14 9.57
N THR A 351 -21.98 -0.63 8.55
CA THR A 351 -20.60 -0.23 8.19
C THR A 351 -20.51 0.83 7.11
N GLY A 352 -21.65 1.31 6.59
CA GLY A 352 -21.67 2.21 5.44
C GLY A 352 -21.36 1.54 4.08
N LEU A 353 -21.21 0.21 4.03
CA LEU A 353 -20.97 -0.49 2.76
C LEU A 353 -22.08 -0.24 1.75
N PHE A 354 -23.32 -0.11 2.22
CA PHE A 354 -24.53 0.09 1.39
C PHE A 354 -25.17 1.47 1.59
N ALA A 355 -24.51 2.39 2.32
CA ALA A 355 -24.99 3.75 2.54
C ALA A 355 -24.72 4.67 1.34
#